data_286eba86ab6ad1801a7e22d16535ce03
#
_entry.id   286eba86ab6ad1801a7e22d16535ce03
#
_cell.length_a   1.000
_cell.length_b   1.000
_cell.length_c   1.000
_cell.angle_alpha   90.00
_cell.angle_beta   90.00
_cell.angle_gamma   90.00
#
_symmetry.space_group_name_H-M   'P 1'
#
loop_
_entity.id
_entity.type
_entity.pdbx_description
1 polymer ?
#
loop_
_entity_poly.entity_id
_entity_poly.type
_entity_poly.pdbx_seq_one_letter_code
_entity_poly.pdbx_strand_id
1 'polypeptide(L)'
;YYGMDERDRALLQPYPYNSFHLLQERLTEVDLKQLAERILSWPVQVEIEVDGQPYLLAHACTAEPGKWKLDNYYLMGDLWYKVFLHEGVHGYISVCGHQNMGNGSIWKNKKEIVYLCDCGCGFENGRLGCLCLETKETFYV
;
A
#
# COMPACT_ATOMS: atom_id res chain seq x y z
N TYR A 1 2.52 -18.22 0.59
CA TYR A 1 2.23 -19.61 1.02
C TYR A 1 2.70 -20.60 -0.05
N TYR A 2 2.34 -20.41 -1.30
CA TYR A 2 2.90 -21.13 -2.43
C TYR A 2 4.31 -20.60 -2.74
N GLY A 3 5.34 -21.46 -2.66
CA GLY A 3 6.74 -21.07 -2.79
C GLY A 3 7.47 -20.80 -1.48
N MET A 4 6.74 -20.78 -0.35
CA MET A 4 7.35 -20.75 0.97
C MET A 4 7.86 -22.17 1.36
N ASP A 5 8.99 -22.22 2.02
CA ASP A 5 9.48 -23.47 2.60
C ASP A 5 8.63 -23.90 3.81
N GLU A 6 8.86 -25.11 4.30
CA GLU A 6 8.08 -25.70 5.39
C GLU A 6 8.26 -24.93 6.72
N ARG A 7 9.41 -24.29 6.91
CA ARG A 7 9.73 -23.46 8.09
C ARG A 7 8.94 -22.15 8.07
N ASP A 8 8.87 -21.50 6.91
CA ASP A 8 8.12 -20.27 6.72
C ASP A 8 6.61 -20.52 6.87
N ARG A 9 6.12 -21.66 6.38
CA ARG A 9 4.72 -22.06 6.59
C ARG A 9 4.39 -22.26 8.06
N ALA A 10 5.29 -22.87 8.83
CA ALA A 10 5.09 -23.10 10.27
C ALA A 10 5.05 -21.77 11.05
N LEU A 11 5.77 -20.74 10.63
CA LEU A 11 5.73 -19.42 11.24
C LEU A 11 4.40 -18.68 11.03
N LEU A 12 3.66 -18.99 9.96
CA LEU A 12 2.36 -18.39 9.67
C LEU A 12 1.18 -19.12 10.35
N GLN A 13 1.37 -20.39 10.77
CA GLN A 13 0.31 -21.17 11.43
C GLN A 13 -0.28 -20.54 12.71
N PRO A 14 0.48 -19.83 13.57
CA PRO A 14 -0.09 -19.26 14.79
C PRO A 14 -0.95 -18.01 14.59
N TYR A 15 -1.15 -17.52 13.36
CA TYR A 15 -1.98 -16.36 13.07
C TYR A 15 -3.38 -16.78 12.57
N PRO A 16 -4.32 -17.14 13.47
CA PRO A 16 -5.63 -17.70 13.08
C PRO A 16 -6.55 -16.72 12.36
N TYR A 17 -6.19 -15.45 12.30
CA TYR A 17 -7.00 -14.38 11.68
C TYR A 17 -6.36 -13.77 10.43
N ASN A 18 -5.35 -14.42 9.84
CA ASN A 18 -4.83 -13.91 8.57
C ASN A 18 -5.85 -14.18 7.45
N SER A 19 -5.91 -13.27 6.49
CA SER A 19 -6.83 -13.34 5.34
C SER A 19 -6.69 -14.64 4.55
N PHE A 20 -5.56 -15.32 4.64
CA PHE A 20 -5.29 -16.58 3.95
C PHE A 20 -6.15 -17.73 4.48
N HIS A 21 -6.38 -17.83 5.79
CA HIS A 21 -7.29 -18.84 6.35
C HIS A 21 -8.72 -18.65 5.85
N LEU A 22 -9.20 -17.41 5.79
CA LEU A 22 -10.52 -17.11 5.24
C LEU A 22 -10.66 -17.51 3.76
N LEU A 23 -9.57 -17.38 2.99
CA LEU A 23 -9.54 -17.81 1.60
C LEU A 23 -9.48 -19.33 1.46
N GLN A 24 -8.73 -20.04 2.31
CA GLN A 24 -8.64 -21.51 2.31
C GLN A 24 -9.99 -22.18 2.55
N GLU A 25 -10.87 -21.57 3.34
CA GLU A 25 -12.21 -22.09 3.58
C GLU A 25 -13.16 -21.95 2.40
N ARG A 26 -12.83 -21.08 1.43
CA ARG A 26 -13.72 -20.69 0.33
C ARG A 26 -13.19 -21.06 -1.06
N LEU A 27 -11.90 -21.25 -1.20
CA LEU A 27 -11.23 -21.49 -2.47
C LEU A 27 -10.54 -22.85 -2.47
N THR A 28 -10.51 -23.48 -3.64
CA THR A 28 -9.73 -24.70 -3.84
C THR A 28 -8.23 -24.37 -3.87
N GLU A 29 -7.38 -25.39 -3.75
CA GLU A 29 -5.92 -25.23 -3.86
C GLU A 29 -5.49 -24.67 -5.22
N VAL A 30 -6.19 -25.06 -6.29
CA VAL A 30 -5.96 -24.53 -7.64
C VAL A 30 -6.29 -23.05 -7.72
N ASP A 31 -7.44 -22.62 -7.15
CA ASP A 31 -7.84 -21.21 -7.12
C ASP A 31 -6.84 -20.37 -6.33
N LEU A 32 -6.37 -20.87 -5.19
CA LEU A 32 -5.36 -20.19 -4.36
C LEU A 32 -4.04 -20.01 -5.09
N LYS A 33 -3.60 -21.02 -5.84
CA LYS A 33 -2.40 -20.93 -6.66
C LYS A 33 -2.54 -19.88 -7.75
N GLN A 34 -3.64 -19.90 -8.49
CA GLN A 34 -3.93 -18.92 -9.54
C GLN A 34 -4.02 -17.50 -8.96
N LEU A 35 -4.65 -17.33 -7.81
CA LEU A 35 -4.72 -16.05 -7.11
C LEU A 35 -3.33 -15.55 -6.71
N ALA A 36 -2.49 -16.42 -6.16
CA ALA A 36 -1.12 -16.07 -5.79
C ALA A 36 -0.29 -15.64 -7.01
N GLU A 37 -0.35 -16.41 -8.12
CA GLU A 37 0.33 -16.07 -9.37
C GLU A 37 -0.14 -14.72 -9.92
N ARG A 38 -1.44 -14.44 -9.86
CA ARG A 38 -2.02 -13.17 -10.28
C ARG A 38 -1.52 -12.01 -9.41
N ILE A 39 -1.53 -12.16 -8.09
CA ILE A 39 -1.05 -11.12 -7.17
C ILE A 39 0.44 -10.84 -7.40
N LEU A 40 1.26 -11.88 -7.57
CA LEU A 40 2.68 -11.74 -7.85
C LEU A 40 2.98 -11.06 -9.21
N SER A 41 2.04 -11.10 -10.15
CA SER A 41 2.16 -10.40 -11.43
C SER A 41 1.81 -8.91 -11.38
N TRP A 42 1.20 -8.44 -10.29
CA TRP A 42 0.82 -7.04 -10.16
C TRP A 42 2.04 -6.15 -9.91
N PRO A 43 2.05 -4.94 -10.46
CA PRO A 43 3.13 -4.00 -10.18
C PRO A 43 3.09 -3.58 -8.69
N VAL A 44 4.26 -3.46 -8.09
CA VAL A 44 4.40 -2.96 -6.71
C VAL A 44 4.24 -1.44 -6.62
N GLN A 45 4.44 -0.76 -7.74
CA GLN A 45 4.24 0.67 -7.92
C GLN A 45 3.67 0.92 -9.32
N VAL A 46 2.75 1.85 -9.43
CA VAL A 46 2.15 2.28 -10.70
C VAL A 46 2.50 3.74 -10.94
N GLU A 47 2.88 4.06 -12.17
CA GLU A 47 3.05 5.43 -12.67
C GLU A 47 1.87 5.77 -13.57
N ILE A 48 1.22 6.91 -13.32
CA ILE A 48 0.14 7.42 -14.14
C ILE A 48 0.29 8.93 -14.31
N GLU A 49 -0.36 9.48 -15.33
CA GLU A 49 -0.48 10.92 -15.54
C GLU A 49 -1.96 11.31 -15.50
N VAL A 50 -2.28 12.37 -14.77
CA VAL A 50 -3.62 12.95 -14.67
C VAL A 50 -3.51 14.45 -14.90
N ASP A 51 -4.12 14.96 -15.94
CA ASP A 51 -4.11 16.37 -16.34
C ASP A 51 -2.70 16.96 -16.47
N GLY A 52 -1.75 16.18 -17.01
CA GLY A 52 -0.36 16.58 -17.18
C GLY A 52 0.49 16.52 -15.90
N GLN A 53 -0.08 16.08 -14.78
CA GLN A 53 0.61 15.86 -13.52
C GLN A 53 0.97 14.39 -13.36
N PRO A 54 2.26 14.03 -13.22
CA PRO A 54 2.67 12.64 -12.98
C PRO A 54 2.47 12.23 -11.52
N TYR A 55 1.98 11.01 -11.32
CA TYR A 55 1.73 10.38 -10.03
C TYR A 55 2.46 9.05 -9.91
N LEU A 56 2.87 8.73 -8.70
CA LEU A 56 3.31 7.40 -8.28
C LEU A 56 2.35 6.86 -7.23
N LEU A 57 1.85 5.64 -7.48
CA LEU A 57 0.92 4.94 -6.59
C LEU A 57 1.61 3.68 -6.07
N ALA A 58 1.65 3.48 -4.76
CA ALA A 58 2.16 2.26 -4.13
C ALA A 58 1.45 1.99 -2.81
N HIS A 59 1.53 0.73 -2.32
CA HIS A 59 0.89 0.39 -1.04
C HIS A 59 1.52 1.15 0.13
N ALA A 60 2.84 1.16 0.27
CA ALA A 60 3.52 1.75 1.44
C ALA A 60 4.17 3.10 1.13
N CYS A 61 5.22 3.11 0.33
CA CYS A 61 5.86 4.34 -0.13
C CYS A 61 6.29 4.18 -1.59
N THR A 62 6.48 5.29 -2.27
CA THR A 62 6.92 5.31 -3.65
C THR A 62 8.42 5.55 -3.76
N ALA A 63 8.99 5.21 -4.91
CA ALA A 63 10.37 5.50 -5.27
C ALA A 63 10.43 6.02 -6.70
N GLU A 64 11.57 6.55 -7.13
CA GLU A 64 11.79 6.88 -8.54
C GLU A 64 11.45 5.67 -9.43
N PRO A 65 10.86 5.88 -10.61
CA PRO A 65 10.51 4.78 -11.52
C PRO A 65 11.67 3.81 -11.74
N GLY A 66 11.38 2.52 -11.67
CA GLY A 66 12.38 1.45 -11.77
C GLY A 66 13.28 1.25 -10.55
N LYS A 67 13.20 2.09 -9.52
CA LYS A 67 14.02 1.97 -8.29
C LYS A 67 13.27 1.42 -7.09
N TRP A 68 11.98 1.13 -7.21
CA TRP A 68 11.23 0.55 -6.10
C TRP A 68 11.78 -0.84 -5.76
N LYS A 69 12.01 -1.09 -4.48
CA LYS A 69 12.50 -2.36 -3.94
C LYS A 69 11.60 -2.80 -2.78
N LEU A 70 11.62 -4.10 -2.47
CA LEU A 70 10.87 -4.63 -1.34
C LEU A 70 11.25 -3.96 -0.02
N ASP A 71 12.49 -3.52 0.13
CA ASP A 71 12.96 -2.76 1.29
C ASP A 71 12.19 -1.46 1.49
N ASN A 72 11.67 -0.82 0.43
CA ASN A 72 10.82 0.36 0.55
C ASN A 72 9.59 0.13 1.43
N TYR A 73 9.07 -1.10 1.47
CA TYR A 73 7.97 -1.50 2.35
C TYR A 73 8.39 -1.51 3.83
N TYR A 74 9.62 -1.93 4.12
CA TYR A 74 10.11 -2.11 5.50
C TYR A 74 10.79 -0.86 6.08
N LEU A 75 11.13 0.12 5.26
CA LEU A 75 11.81 1.36 5.69
C LEU A 75 10.91 2.36 6.42
N MET A 76 9.65 1.98 6.68
CA MET A 76 8.70 2.80 7.41
C MET A 76 9.12 2.93 8.87
N GLY A 77 9.51 4.12 9.27
CA GLY A 77 10.05 4.42 10.60
C GLY A 77 11.50 4.90 10.59
N ASP A 78 12.24 4.63 9.54
CA ASP A 78 13.59 5.12 9.33
C ASP A 78 13.66 6.61 8.97
N LEU A 79 14.85 7.17 9.08
CA LEU A 79 15.14 8.55 8.65
C LEU A 79 14.75 8.77 7.18
N TRP A 80 14.97 7.76 6.33
CA TRP A 80 14.59 7.81 4.91
C TRP A 80 13.07 8.01 4.73
N TYR A 81 12.24 7.31 5.50
CA TYR A 81 10.78 7.48 5.42
C TYR A 81 10.35 8.88 5.84
N LYS A 82 10.99 9.46 6.85
CA LYS A 82 10.74 10.87 7.25
C LYS A 82 11.11 11.83 6.13
N VAL A 83 12.22 11.59 5.43
CA VAL A 83 12.60 12.37 4.25
C VAL A 83 11.57 12.22 3.14
N PHE A 84 11.15 10.97 2.86
CA PHE A 84 10.09 10.71 1.88
C PHE A 84 8.79 11.45 2.19
N LEU A 85 8.32 11.42 3.44
CA LEU A 85 7.11 12.14 3.84
C LEU A 85 7.23 13.67 3.63
N HIS A 86 8.42 14.21 3.72
CA HIS A 86 8.67 15.64 3.55
C HIS A 86 8.93 16.05 2.09
N GLU A 87 9.74 15.28 1.38
CA GLU A 87 10.24 15.64 0.04
C GLU A 87 9.52 14.91 -1.11
N GLY A 88 8.89 13.75 -0.83
CA GLY A 88 8.30 12.90 -1.88
C GLY A 88 9.33 12.34 -2.85
N VAL A 89 8.89 12.07 -4.07
CA VAL A 89 9.73 11.71 -5.21
C VAL A 89 9.76 12.90 -6.18
N HIS A 90 10.94 13.33 -6.55
CA HIS A 90 11.12 14.51 -7.40
C HIS A 90 10.35 14.40 -8.74
N GLY A 91 9.55 15.40 -9.05
CA GLY A 91 8.74 15.47 -10.25
C GLY A 91 7.40 14.73 -10.19
N TYR A 92 7.07 14.07 -9.07
CA TYR A 92 5.86 13.27 -8.91
C TYR A 92 5.04 13.68 -7.69
N ILE A 93 3.75 13.40 -7.74
CA ILE A 93 2.91 13.31 -6.56
C ILE A 93 2.81 11.84 -6.14
N SER A 94 3.15 11.55 -4.90
CA SER A 94 3.13 10.20 -4.32
C SER A 94 1.81 9.96 -3.59
N VAL A 95 1.13 8.84 -3.89
CA VAL A 95 -0.09 8.42 -3.20
C VAL A 95 0.12 7.01 -2.63
N CYS A 96 0.01 6.88 -1.33
CA CYS A 96 0.32 5.65 -0.60
C CYS A 96 -0.80 5.29 0.39
N GLY A 97 -0.83 4.04 0.79
CA GLY A 97 -1.64 3.50 1.88
C GLY A 97 -0.78 3.14 3.09
N HIS A 98 -1.10 2.03 3.75
CA HIS A 98 -0.36 1.34 4.81
C HIS A 98 -0.10 2.14 6.10
N GLN A 99 0.25 3.40 6.01
CA GLN A 99 0.53 4.25 7.19
C GLN A 99 -0.70 5.05 7.57
N ASN A 100 -1.41 4.58 8.59
CA ASN A 100 -2.47 5.35 9.23
C ASN A 100 -1.88 6.44 10.12
N MET A 101 -2.19 7.70 9.82
CA MET A 101 -1.75 8.84 10.62
C MET A 101 -2.65 9.09 11.85
N GLY A 102 -3.59 8.17 12.15
CA GLY A 102 -4.37 8.13 13.39
C GLY A 102 -5.53 9.13 13.49
N ASN A 103 -5.83 9.86 12.43
CA ASN A 103 -6.89 10.89 12.43
C ASN A 103 -8.12 10.52 11.58
N GLY A 104 -8.18 9.32 11.03
CA GLY A 104 -9.27 8.87 10.15
C GLY A 104 -9.44 9.70 8.88
N SER A 105 -8.43 10.43 8.45
CA SER A 105 -8.45 11.27 7.26
C SER A 105 -7.21 11.05 6.41
N ILE A 106 -7.32 11.30 5.11
CA ILE A 106 -6.18 11.30 4.20
C ILE A 106 -5.20 12.38 4.67
N TRP A 107 -3.99 11.96 4.99
CA TRP A 107 -2.92 12.86 5.34
C TRP A 107 -2.20 13.35 4.09
N LYS A 108 -1.79 14.62 4.08
CA LYS A 108 -0.94 15.19 3.05
C LYS A 108 0.18 16.02 3.66
N ASN A 109 1.33 16.03 3.01
CA ASN A 109 2.42 16.89 3.44
C ASN A 109 2.16 18.37 3.08
N LYS A 110 2.96 19.28 3.64
CA LYS A 110 2.80 20.73 3.41
C LYS A 110 2.97 21.15 1.95
N LYS A 111 3.70 20.39 1.15
CA LYS A 111 3.93 20.65 -0.28
C LYS A 111 2.83 20.06 -1.16
N GLU A 112 1.92 19.26 -0.58
CA GLU A 112 0.87 18.51 -1.29
C GLU A 112 1.40 17.58 -2.40
N ILE A 113 2.57 17.01 -2.17
CA ILE A 113 3.22 16.06 -3.08
C ILE A 113 3.31 14.64 -2.52
N VAL A 114 2.86 14.43 -1.28
CA VAL A 114 2.71 13.11 -0.65
C VAL A 114 1.34 13.03 0.00
N TYR A 115 0.56 12.03 -0.36
CA TYR A 115 -0.74 11.69 0.21
C TYR A 115 -0.69 10.30 0.80
N LEU A 116 -1.16 10.13 2.04
CA LEU A 116 -1.34 8.85 2.70
C LEU A 116 -2.84 8.59 2.86
N CYS A 117 -3.35 7.62 2.10
CA CYS A 117 -4.77 7.33 1.98
C CYS A 117 -5.28 6.29 2.99
N ASP A 118 -4.41 5.75 3.85
CA ASP A 118 -4.84 4.84 4.91
C ASP A 118 -5.51 5.63 6.04
N CYS A 119 -6.83 5.58 6.07
CA CYS A 119 -7.64 6.22 7.08
C CYS A 119 -8.08 5.27 8.19
N GLY A 120 -7.47 4.07 8.27
CA GLY A 120 -7.72 3.08 9.31
C GLY A 120 -9.03 2.31 9.11
N CYS A 121 -9.50 2.13 7.88
CA CYS A 121 -10.69 1.32 7.61
C CYS A 121 -10.55 -0.08 8.22
N GLY A 122 -11.50 -0.48 9.06
CA GLY A 122 -11.45 -1.73 9.83
C GLY A 122 -11.00 -1.56 11.29
N PHE A 123 -10.48 -0.40 11.68
CA PHE A 123 -10.24 -0.04 13.08
C PHE A 123 -11.41 0.78 13.64
N GLU A 124 -11.57 0.75 14.97
CA GLU A 124 -12.50 1.64 15.66
C GLU A 124 -12.16 3.10 15.33
N ASN A 125 -13.15 3.87 14.90
CA ASN A 125 -13.01 5.25 14.41
C ASN A 125 -12.24 5.43 13.08
N GLY A 126 -11.90 4.33 12.39
CA GLY A 126 -11.36 4.39 11.03
C GLY A 126 -12.43 4.61 9.98
N ARG A 127 -12.04 5.04 8.80
CA ARG A 127 -12.91 5.28 7.64
C ARG A 127 -12.26 4.78 6.37
N LEU A 128 -13.06 4.49 5.35
CA LEU A 128 -12.55 4.31 4.00
C LEU A 128 -12.37 5.70 3.37
N GLY A 129 -11.14 6.04 3.01
CA GLY A 129 -10.82 7.31 2.32
C GLY A 129 -10.65 7.10 0.82
N CYS A 130 -11.09 8.09 0.04
CA CYS A 130 -10.88 8.14 -1.40
C CYS A 130 -10.34 9.54 -1.77
N LEU A 131 -9.28 9.60 -2.58
CA LEU A 131 -8.69 10.81 -3.13
C LEU A 131 -8.99 10.88 -4.62
N CYS A 132 -9.66 11.95 -5.06
CA CYS A 132 -9.79 12.29 -6.47
C CYS A 132 -8.47 12.90 -6.95
N LEU A 133 -7.81 12.31 -7.93
CA LEU A 133 -6.49 12.79 -8.38
C LEU A 133 -6.58 14.06 -9.22
N GLU A 134 -7.69 14.27 -9.93
CA GLU A 134 -7.94 15.44 -10.75
C GLU A 134 -8.13 16.70 -9.89
N THR A 135 -9.02 16.61 -8.89
CA THR A 135 -9.45 17.77 -8.09
C THR A 135 -8.74 17.88 -6.74
N LYS A 136 -8.05 16.82 -6.28
CA LYS A 136 -7.51 16.64 -4.93
C LYS A 136 -8.58 16.62 -3.83
N GLU A 137 -9.86 16.50 -4.20
CA GLU A 137 -10.93 16.33 -3.23
C GLU A 137 -10.86 14.97 -2.55
N THR A 138 -11.24 14.94 -1.29
CA THR A 138 -11.24 13.74 -0.47
C THR A 138 -12.66 13.39 -0.06
N PHE A 139 -12.99 12.10 -0.16
CA PHE A 139 -14.28 11.54 0.22
C PHE A 139 -14.08 10.46 1.26
N TYR A 140 -15.06 10.26 2.13
CA TYR A 140 -14.98 9.30 3.23
C TYR A 140 -16.29 8.55 3.42
N VAL A 141 -16.18 7.26 3.74
CA VAL A 141 -17.30 6.37 4.09
C VAL A 141 -17.03 5.69 5.42
#